data_41e3164371ae5c08b662182715ed26c6
#
_entry.id   41e3164371ae5c08b662182715ed26c6
#
_cell.length_a   1.000
_cell.length_b   1.000
_cell.length_c   1.000
_cell.angle_alpha   90.00
_cell.angle_beta   90.00
_cell.angle_gamma   90.00
#
_symmetry.space_group_name_H-M   'P 1'
#
loop_
_entity.id
_entity.type
_entity.pdbx_description
1 polymer ?
#
loop_
_entity_poly.entity_id
_entity_poly.type
_entity_poly.pdbx_seq_one_letter_code
_entity_poly.pdbx_strand_id
1 'polypeptide(L)'
;MTEEMHMESDSIGTMEVPKEAYYGVQALRAKQNFPITGQSLHPVFIRNLAKVKKAAAQSNRNALALPADKAEAIIRACDEVIRGCFADEFIVDAIQGGAGTSANMNMNEVLANRANEWMGGRKGDYSRIHPNDHVNMSQSTNDVIPTAGKLTVLELLKPLLAELDGLERELRIKAAEFDGILKMGRTQLQDAVPMRLGQTFHAYATMVKRDYERLKEVRCEMFTVNLGGTAIGTAINVSPAYLSN
;
A
#
# COMPACT_ATOMS: atom_id res chain seq x y z
N MET A 1 32.02 -5.36 -11.77
CA MET A 1 31.31 -6.14 -12.80
C MET A 1 30.32 -5.20 -13.43
N THR A 2 30.36 -4.97 -14.75
CA THR A 2 29.36 -4.17 -15.46
C THR A 2 28.06 -4.98 -15.45
N GLU A 3 26.99 -4.38 -14.89
CA GLU A 3 25.65 -4.96 -14.93
C GLU A 3 25.22 -5.17 -16.39
N GLU A 4 24.76 -6.36 -16.74
CA GLU A 4 24.22 -6.60 -18.07
C GLU A 4 22.87 -5.90 -18.22
N MET A 5 22.71 -5.14 -19.31
CA MET A 5 21.50 -4.35 -19.59
C MET A 5 20.72 -4.96 -20.74
N HIS A 6 19.42 -4.71 -20.79
CA HIS A 6 18.58 -4.96 -21.97
C HIS A 6 17.70 -3.72 -22.25
N MET A 7 17.22 -3.62 -23.49
CA MET A 7 16.40 -2.49 -23.91
C MET A 7 14.92 -2.81 -23.66
N GLU A 8 14.25 -1.93 -22.94
CA GLU A 8 12.78 -1.93 -22.83
C GLU A 8 12.21 -0.64 -23.41
N SER A 9 10.97 -0.69 -23.90
CA SER A 9 10.26 0.46 -24.45
C SER A 9 8.86 0.61 -23.88
N ASP A 10 8.46 1.87 -23.67
CA ASP A 10 7.09 2.28 -23.37
C ASP A 10 6.59 3.29 -24.42
N SER A 11 5.43 3.89 -24.20
CA SER A 11 4.85 4.91 -25.10
C SER A 11 5.68 6.22 -25.20
N ILE A 12 6.64 6.42 -24.29
CA ILE A 12 7.47 7.64 -24.22
C ILE A 12 8.81 7.43 -24.92
N GLY A 13 9.31 6.19 -24.92
CA GLY A 13 10.58 5.85 -25.56
C GLY A 13 11.26 4.63 -24.94
N THR A 14 12.53 4.43 -25.30
CA THR A 14 13.31 3.26 -24.92
C THR A 14 14.35 3.62 -23.84
N MET A 15 14.58 2.71 -22.89
CA MET A 15 15.61 2.83 -21.86
C MET A 15 16.33 1.51 -21.66
N GLU A 16 17.56 1.58 -21.16
CA GLU A 16 18.31 0.43 -20.66
C GLU A 16 17.86 0.06 -19.25
N VAL A 17 17.45 -1.19 -19.06
CA VAL A 17 17.03 -1.75 -17.79
C VAL A 17 18.00 -2.88 -17.41
N PRO A 18 18.40 -3.03 -16.14
CA PRO A 18 19.24 -4.16 -15.72
C PRO A 18 18.57 -5.49 -16.03
N LYS A 19 19.32 -6.42 -16.61
CA LYS A 19 18.80 -7.70 -17.11
C LYS A 19 18.20 -8.57 -16.02
N GLU A 20 18.70 -8.43 -14.79
CA GLU A 20 18.23 -9.17 -13.63
C GLU A 20 17.06 -8.50 -12.90
N ALA A 21 16.73 -7.24 -13.22
CA ALA A 21 15.63 -6.51 -12.59
C ALA A 21 14.27 -7.13 -12.94
N TYR A 22 13.35 -7.09 -11.96
CA TYR A 22 11.94 -7.39 -12.20
C TYR A 22 11.11 -6.12 -12.43
N TYR A 23 11.59 -4.95 -12.00
CA TYR A 23 10.99 -3.69 -12.46
C TYR A 23 11.32 -3.46 -13.94
N GLY A 24 10.50 -2.65 -14.60
CA GLY A 24 10.70 -2.34 -16.01
C GLY A 24 10.95 -0.85 -16.25
N VAL A 25 10.83 -0.48 -17.52
CA VAL A 25 11.12 0.88 -18.03
C VAL A 25 10.29 1.97 -17.36
N GLN A 26 9.02 1.72 -17.04
CA GLN A 26 8.16 2.75 -16.43
C GLN A 26 8.55 3.03 -14.97
N ALA A 27 8.86 2.01 -14.19
CA ALA A 27 9.35 2.18 -12.83
C ALA A 27 10.72 2.88 -12.82
N LEU A 28 11.63 2.50 -13.71
CA LEU A 28 12.94 3.12 -13.82
C LEU A 28 12.83 4.61 -14.19
N ARG A 29 11.99 4.95 -15.16
CA ARG A 29 11.71 6.34 -15.54
C ARG A 29 11.11 7.13 -14.37
N ALA A 30 10.17 6.55 -13.64
CA ALA A 30 9.58 7.18 -12.48
C ALA A 30 10.61 7.46 -11.37
N LYS A 31 11.51 6.51 -11.10
CA LYS A 31 12.61 6.70 -10.15
C LYS A 31 13.52 7.86 -10.55
N GLN A 32 13.81 8.01 -11.84
CA GLN A 32 14.63 9.11 -12.34
C GLN A 32 13.92 10.46 -12.28
N ASN A 33 12.60 10.47 -12.53
CA ASN A 33 11.81 11.71 -12.56
C ASN A 33 11.45 12.22 -11.15
N PHE A 34 11.36 11.35 -10.15
CA PHE A 34 10.89 11.70 -8.81
C PHE A 34 11.88 11.26 -7.70
N PRO A 35 13.14 11.75 -7.71
CA PRO A 35 14.09 11.49 -6.63
C PRO A 35 13.86 12.45 -5.47
N ILE A 36 12.75 12.32 -4.75
CA ILE A 36 12.26 13.33 -3.79
C ILE A 36 12.72 13.01 -2.38
N THR A 37 12.38 11.82 -1.85
CA THR A 37 12.67 11.44 -0.46
C THR A 37 13.78 10.40 -0.35
N GLY A 38 14.03 9.62 -1.38
CA GLY A 38 14.89 8.44 -1.35
C GLY A 38 14.32 7.29 -0.51
N GLN A 39 13.07 7.38 -0.07
CA GLN A 39 12.39 6.34 0.69
C GLN A 39 11.54 5.46 -0.21
N SER A 40 11.60 4.16 0.01
CA SER A 40 10.76 3.18 -0.68
C SER A 40 9.32 3.24 -0.17
N LEU A 41 8.40 2.62 -0.91
CA LEU A 41 7.04 2.37 -0.48
C LEU A 41 7.02 1.47 0.76
N HIS A 42 6.07 1.70 1.67
CA HIS A 42 5.93 0.90 2.88
C HIS A 42 5.67 -0.58 2.55
N PRO A 43 6.39 -1.55 3.15
CA PRO A 43 6.26 -2.97 2.80
C PRO A 43 4.84 -3.53 2.94
N VAL A 44 4.06 -3.07 3.94
CA VAL A 44 2.65 -3.46 4.11
C VAL A 44 1.81 -2.98 2.93
N PHE A 45 2.09 -1.78 2.39
CA PHE A 45 1.39 -1.27 1.21
C PHE A 45 1.69 -2.12 -0.03
N ILE A 46 2.94 -2.48 -0.27
CA ILE A 46 3.37 -3.36 -1.37
C ILE A 46 2.62 -4.70 -1.28
N ARG A 47 2.59 -5.33 -0.11
CA ARG A 47 1.86 -6.59 0.09
C ARG A 47 0.36 -6.46 -0.19
N ASN A 48 -0.25 -5.38 0.28
CA ASN A 48 -1.69 -5.16 0.08
C ASN A 48 -2.02 -4.80 -1.37
N LEU A 49 -1.15 -4.08 -2.08
CA LEU A 49 -1.30 -3.86 -3.51
C LEU A 49 -1.22 -5.19 -4.29
N ALA A 50 -0.29 -6.08 -3.92
CA ALA A 50 -0.22 -7.42 -4.51
C ALA A 50 -1.48 -8.27 -4.22
N LYS A 51 -2.09 -8.15 -3.03
CA LYS A 51 -3.39 -8.81 -2.72
C LYS A 51 -4.51 -8.30 -3.64
N VAL A 52 -4.56 -6.99 -3.89
CA VAL A 52 -5.53 -6.39 -4.83
C VAL A 52 -5.31 -6.92 -6.24
N LYS A 53 -4.05 -6.95 -6.72
CA LYS A 53 -3.70 -7.52 -8.04
C LYS A 53 -4.07 -8.99 -8.15
N LYS A 54 -3.84 -9.78 -7.10
CA LYS A 54 -4.23 -11.19 -7.04
C LYS A 54 -5.75 -11.35 -7.18
N ALA A 55 -6.53 -10.60 -6.41
CA ALA A 55 -7.99 -10.62 -6.50
C ALA A 55 -8.49 -10.25 -7.89
N ALA A 56 -7.92 -9.20 -8.49
CA ALA A 56 -8.26 -8.76 -9.84
C ALA A 56 -7.96 -9.84 -10.90
N ALA A 57 -6.81 -10.52 -10.80
CA ALA A 57 -6.46 -11.61 -11.71
C ALA A 57 -7.44 -12.80 -11.56
N GLN A 58 -7.84 -13.14 -10.33
CA GLN A 58 -8.84 -14.17 -10.06
C GLN A 58 -10.21 -13.80 -10.65
N SER A 59 -10.67 -12.56 -10.45
CA SER A 59 -11.95 -12.06 -10.99
C SER A 59 -11.94 -12.03 -12.51
N ASN A 60 -10.85 -11.58 -13.15
CA ASN A 60 -10.71 -11.59 -14.60
C ASN A 60 -10.71 -13.02 -15.17
N ARG A 61 -10.07 -13.97 -14.49
CA ARG A 61 -10.13 -15.39 -14.87
C ARG A 61 -11.56 -15.93 -14.78
N ASN A 62 -12.26 -15.67 -13.68
CA ASN A 62 -13.62 -16.13 -13.46
C ASN A 62 -14.61 -15.50 -14.46
N ALA A 63 -14.36 -14.24 -14.84
CA ALA A 63 -15.10 -13.52 -15.87
C ALA A 63 -14.73 -13.95 -17.30
N LEU A 64 -13.83 -14.92 -17.49
CA LEU A 64 -13.31 -15.40 -18.78
C LEU A 64 -12.64 -14.29 -19.62
N ALA A 65 -12.22 -13.19 -19.01
CA ALA A 65 -11.53 -12.10 -19.67
C ALA A 65 -10.01 -12.33 -19.75
N LEU A 66 -9.45 -13.05 -18.79
CA LEU A 66 -8.03 -13.42 -18.74
C LEU A 66 -7.88 -14.93 -18.87
N PRO A 67 -7.06 -15.45 -19.81
CA PRO A 67 -6.76 -16.87 -19.93
C PRO A 67 -6.26 -17.48 -18.62
N ALA A 68 -6.70 -18.71 -18.33
CA ALA A 68 -6.44 -19.35 -17.03
C ALA A 68 -4.96 -19.54 -16.71
N ASP A 69 -4.14 -19.87 -17.71
CA ASP A 69 -2.68 -20.04 -17.58
C ASP A 69 -1.99 -18.72 -17.23
N LYS A 70 -2.39 -17.61 -17.88
CA LYS A 70 -1.88 -16.27 -17.58
C LYS A 70 -2.29 -15.81 -16.18
N ALA A 71 -3.57 -16.02 -15.83
CA ALA A 71 -4.08 -15.66 -14.52
C ALA A 71 -3.33 -16.41 -13.40
N GLU A 72 -3.10 -17.71 -13.58
CA GLU A 72 -2.36 -18.52 -12.61
C GLU A 72 -0.91 -18.03 -12.43
N ALA A 73 -0.23 -17.72 -13.52
CA ALA A 73 1.13 -17.17 -13.47
C ALA A 73 1.18 -15.83 -12.69
N ILE A 74 0.22 -14.92 -12.94
CA ILE A 74 0.09 -13.64 -12.22
C ILE A 74 -0.22 -13.89 -10.74
N ILE A 75 -1.15 -14.78 -10.41
CA ILE A 75 -1.51 -15.13 -9.02
C ILE A 75 -0.29 -15.66 -8.26
N ARG A 76 0.50 -16.55 -8.87
CA ARG A 76 1.73 -17.07 -8.26
C ARG A 76 2.76 -15.97 -8.01
N ALA A 77 2.96 -15.05 -8.96
CA ALA A 77 3.84 -13.90 -8.77
C ALA A 77 3.34 -13.00 -7.62
N CYS A 78 2.03 -12.74 -7.53
CA CYS A 78 1.45 -12.01 -6.40
C CYS A 78 1.72 -12.69 -5.06
N ASP A 79 1.61 -14.02 -4.99
CA ASP A 79 1.87 -14.78 -3.76
C ASP A 79 3.34 -14.68 -3.31
N GLU A 80 4.29 -14.60 -4.24
CA GLU A 80 5.70 -14.36 -3.92
C GLU A 80 5.90 -12.95 -3.34
N VAL A 81 5.32 -11.90 -3.93
CA VAL A 81 5.37 -10.55 -3.40
C VAL A 81 4.71 -10.46 -2.01
N ILE A 82 3.56 -11.11 -1.82
CA ILE A 82 2.86 -11.14 -0.52
C ILE A 82 3.73 -11.79 0.57
N ARG A 83 4.54 -12.79 0.24
CA ARG A 83 5.53 -13.41 1.15
C ARG A 83 6.75 -12.55 1.41
N GLY A 84 6.90 -11.42 0.72
CA GLY A 84 8.02 -10.48 0.89
C GLY A 84 9.17 -10.70 -0.09
N CYS A 85 8.98 -11.51 -1.14
CA CYS A 85 9.95 -11.61 -2.22
C CYS A 85 9.98 -10.30 -3.03
N PHE A 86 11.11 -10.03 -3.68
CA PHE A 86 11.28 -8.88 -4.58
C PHE A 86 11.18 -7.51 -3.90
N ALA A 87 11.47 -7.39 -2.59
CA ALA A 87 11.35 -6.12 -1.87
C ALA A 87 12.17 -5.00 -2.52
N ASP A 88 13.37 -5.29 -3.01
CA ASP A 88 14.29 -4.34 -3.63
C ASP A 88 13.89 -3.94 -5.06
N GLU A 89 12.90 -4.61 -5.65
CA GLU A 89 12.37 -4.33 -6.98
C GLU A 89 11.32 -3.20 -6.98
N PHE A 90 10.86 -2.77 -5.81
CA PHE A 90 9.94 -1.64 -5.65
C PHE A 90 10.74 -0.36 -5.48
N ILE A 91 11.26 0.15 -6.61
CA ILE A 91 12.29 1.18 -6.68
C ILE A 91 11.77 2.62 -6.70
N VAL A 92 10.46 2.82 -6.83
CA VAL A 92 9.86 4.15 -6.91
C VAL A 92 9.83 4.82 -5.54
N ASP A 93 10.03 6.15 -5.52
CA ASP A 93 9.97 6.95 -4.30
C ASP A 93 8.57 6.91 -3.67
N ALA A 94 8.50 7.01 -2.34
CA ALA A 94 7.24 7.10 -1.61
C ALA A 94 6.41 8.32 -2.02
N ILE A 95 7.07 9.42 -2.40
CA ILE A 95 6.45 10.60 -2.99
C ILE A 95 6.73 10.61 -4.50
N GLN A 96 5.67 10.54 -5.29
CA GLN A 96 5.75 10.38 -6.74
C GLN A 96 4.69 11.20 -7.45
N GLY A 97 4.82 11.36 -8.78
CA GLY A 97 3.83 12.06 -9.59
C GLY A 97 2.51 11.29 -9.74
N GLY A 98 1.41 12.03 -9.86
CA GLY A 98 0.07 11.48 -10.01
C GLY A 98 -0.48 10.86 -8.72
N ALA A 99 -1.53 10.08 -8.86
CA ALA A 99 -2.24 9.42 -7.74
C ALA A 99 -1.68 8.02 -7.43
N GLY A 100 -0.37 7.81 -7.50
CA GLY A 100 0.27 6.52 -7.27
C GLY A 100 0.49 5.70 -8.55
N THR A 101 0.48 6.33 -9.71
CA THR A 101 0.69 5.65 -11.01
C THR A 101 2.03 4.93 -11.06
N SER A 102 3.10 5.55 -10.56
CA SER A 102 4.43 4.93 -10.53
C SER A 102 4.45 3.66 -9.68
N ALA A 103 3.81 3.67 -8.50
CA ALA A 103 3.70 2.50 -7.64
C ALA A 103 2.88 1.37 -8.31
N ASN A 104 1.75 1.73 -8.96
CA ASN A 104 0.93 0.78 -9.68
C ASN A 104 1.71 0.12 -10.83
N MET A 105 2.43 0.92 -11.63
CA MET A 105 3.21 0.39 -12.75
C MET A 105 4.40 -0.43 -12.28
N ASN A 106 5.11 -0.03 -11.23
CA ASN A 106 6.19 -0.83 -10.65
C ASN A 106 5.68 -2.22 -10.21
N MET A 107 4.52 -2.29 -9.55
CA MET A 107 3.89 -3.56 -9.22
C MET A 107 3.53 -4.37 -10.48
N ASN A 108 2.94 -3.72 -11.49
CA ASN A 108 2.55 -4.39 -12.72
C ASN A 108 3.76 -4.99 -13.45
N GLU A 109 4.86 -4.26 -13.54
CA GLU A 109 6.09 -4.71 -14.21
C GLU A 109 6.75 -5.86 -13.45
N VAL A 110 6.88 -5.77 -12.12
CA VAL A 110 7.44 -6.85 -11.30
C VAL A 110 6.61 -8.13 -11.46
N LEU A 111 5.29 -8.02 -11.38
CA LEU A 111 4.39 -9.17 -11.54
C LEU A 111 4.43 -9.74 -12.96
N ALA A 112 4.47 -8.89 -13.99
CA ALA A 112 4.53 -9.32 -15.39
C ALA A 112 5.84 -10.06 -15.67
N ASN A 113 6.98 -9.52 -15.25
CA ASN A 113 8.28 -10.15 -15.44
C ASN A 113 8.36 -11.49 -14.73
N ARG A 114 7.89 -11.57 -13.48
CA ARG A 114 7.87 -12.84 -12.76
C ARG A 114 6.91 -13.86 -13.35
N ALA A 115 5.73 -13.43 -13.79
CA ALA A 115 4.76 -14.31 -14.44
C ALA A 115 5.28 -14.80 -15.81
N ASN A 116 6.00 -13.96 -16.56
CA ASN A 116 6.66 -14.37 -17.80
C ASN A 116 7.67 -15.51 -17.57
N GLU A 117 8.49 -15.44 -16.51
CA GLU A 117 9.41 -16.53 -16.15
C GLU A 117 8.64 -17.82 -15.83
N TRP A 118 7.53 -17.78 -15.09
CA TRP A 118 6.68 -18.93 -14.82
C TRP A 118 6.13 -19.58 -16.10
N MET A 119 5.95 -18.80 -17.15
CA MET A 119 5.49 -19.25 -18.46
C MET A 119 6.65 -19.63 -19.41
N GLY A 120 7.91 -19.67 -18.92
CA GLY A 120 9.10 -19.96 -19.72
C GLY A 120 9.49 -18.82 -20.66
N GLY A 121 9.11 -17.57 -20.35
CA GLY A 121 9.54 -16.34 -21.02
C GLY A 121 10.77 -15.72 -20.37
N ARG A 122 11.11 -14.50 -20.81
CA ARG A 122 12.23 -13.72 -20.29
C ARG A 122 11.71 -12.42 -19.66
N LYS A 123 12.46 -11.86 -18.73
CA LYS A 123 12.23 -10.51 -18.20
C LYS A 123 12.35 -9.49 -19.34
N GLY A 124 11.52 -8.44 -19.32
CA GLY A 124 11.44 -7.43 -20.37
C GLY A 124 10.76 -7.86 -21.68
N ASP A 125 10.41 -9.15 -21.81
CA ASP A 125 9.62 -9.64 -22.95
C ASP A 125 8.14 -9.77 -22.56
N TYR A 126 7.38 -8.75 -22.83
CA TYR A 126 5.96 -8.67 -22.47
C TYR A 126 5.02 -9.34 -23.49
N SER A 127 5.53 -10.16 -24.40
CA SER A 127 4.73 -10.86 -25.42
C SER A 127 3.71 -11.86 -24.83
N ARG A 128 4.03 -12.48 -23.70
CA ARG A 128 3.14 -13.44 -23.01
C ARG A 128 2.27 -12.77 -21.96
N ILE A 129 2.91 -12.07 -21.02
CA ILE A 129 2.25 -11.30 -19.95
C ILE A 129 2.67 -9.86 -20.06
N HIS A 130 1.72 -8.97 -20.36
CA HIS A 130 1.94 -7.54 -20.47
C HIS A 130 1.50 -6.82 -19.18
N PRO A 131 2.27 -5.85 -18.64
CA PRO A 131 1.94 -5.15 -17.40
C PRO A 131 0.56 -4.47 -17.43
N ASN A 132 0.21 -3.79 -18.54
CA ASN A 132 -1.05 -3.09 -18.66
C ASN A 132 -2.20 -4.01 -19.09
N ASP A 133 -1.98 -4.83 -20.14
CA ASP A 133 -3.07 -5.56 -20.79
C ASP A 133 -3.53 -6.78 -19.98
N HIS A 134 -2.64 -7.37 -19.18
CA HIS A 134 -2.94 -8.57 -18.40
C HIS A 134 -2.93 -8.31 -16.89
N VAL A 135 -1.83 -7.77 -16.33
CA VAL A 135 -1.72 -7.54 -14.87
C VAL A 135 -2.67 -6.45 -14.40
N ASN A 136 -2.83 -5.37 -15.18
CA ASN A 136 -3.69 -4.23 -14.87
C ASN A 136 -5.09 -4.34 -15.49
N MET A 137 -5.45 -5.48 -16.09
CA MET A 137 -6.75 -5.68 -16.75
C MET A 137 -7.91 -5.38 -15.80
N SER A 138 -8.91 -4.65 -16.29
CA SER A 138 -10.11 -4.22 -15.54
C SER A 138 -9.82 -3.33 -14.34
N GLN A 139 -8.67 -2.67 -14.30
CA GLN A 139 -8.21 -1.84 -13.18
C GLN A 139 -7.75 -0.46 -13.65
N SER A 140 -7.66 0.45 -12.72
CA SER A 140 -6.96 1.74 -12.87
C SER A 140 -6.11 1.99 -11.61
N THR A 141 -5.07 2.82 -11.73
CA THR A 141 -4.39 3.38 -10.57
C THR A 141 -5.39 3.99 -9.59
N ASN A 142 -6.43 4.66 -10.11
CA ASN A 142 -7.40 5.41 -9.31
C ASN A 142 -8.30 4.54 -8.42
N ASP A 143 -8.40 3.25 -8.68
CA ASP A 143 -9.16 2.32 -7.83
C ASP A 143 -8.27 1.35 -7.04
N VAL A 144 -7.18 0.84 -7.61
CA VAL A 144 -6.32 -0.13 -6.90
C VAL A 144 -5.46 0.50 -5.82
N ILE A 145 -4.92 1.72 -6.05
CA ILE A 145 -4.07 2.40 -5.07
C ILE A 145 -4.84 2.79 -3.80
N PRO A 146 -6.01 3.48 -3.87
CA PRO A 146 -6.77 3.75 -2.65
C PRO A 146 -7.29 2.48 -1.98
N THR A 147 -7.64 1.44 -2.72
CA THR A 147 -8.02 0.14 -2.15
C THR A 147 -6.87 -0.48 -1.36
N ALA A 148 -5.66 -0.55 -1.95
CA ALA A 148 -4.47 -1.03 -1.25
C ALA A 148 -4.11 -0.15 -0.04
N GLY A 149 -4.29 1.16 -0.14
CA GLY A 149 -4.11 2.12 0.95
C GLY A 149 -5.05 1.83 2.12
N LYS A 150 -6.34 1.63 1.86
CA LYS A 150 -7.33 1.28 2.90
C LYS A 150 -7.02 -0.04 3.58
N LEU A 151 -6.65 -1.08 2.83
CA LEU A 151 -6.20 -2.35 3.41
C LEU A 151 -4.96 -2.17 4.28
N THR A 152 -4.02 -1.33 3.86
CA THR A 152 -2.81 -1.01 4.61
C THR A 152 -3.12 -0.29 5.92
N VAL A 153 -4.02 0.70 5.88
CA VAL A 153 -4.50 1.39 7.09
C VAL A 153 -5.13 0.40 8.06
N LEU A 154 -6.02 -0.49 7.59
CA LEU A 154 -6.66 -1.51 8.44
C LEU A 154 -5.65 -2.44 9.10
N GLU A 155 -4.61 -2.85 8.37
CA GLU A 155 -3.56 -3.73 8.89
C GLU A 155 -2.69 -3.02 9.94
N LEU A 156 -2.26 -1.77 9.66
CA LEU A 156 -1.41 -0.98 10.56
C LEU A 156 -2.18 -0.39 11.77
N LEU A 157 -3.46 -0.13 11.61
CA LEU A 157 -4.30 0.40 12.70
C LEU A 157 -4.48 -0.62 13.83
N LYS A 158 -4.44 -1.92 13.52
CA LYS A 158 -4.64 -2.97 14.52
C LYS A 158 -3.60 -2.93 15.65
N PRO A 159 -2.28 -2.97 15.38
CA PRO A 159 -1.29 -2.82 16.44
C PRO A 159 -1.32 -1.43 17.09
N LEU A 160 -1.58 -0.35 16.34
CA LEU A 160 -1.67 0.99 16.90
C LEU A 160 -2.78 1.08 17.96
N LEU A 161 -3.96 0.54 17.70
CA LEU A 161 -5.05 0.53 18.67
C LEU A 161 -4.69 -0.29 19.92
N ALA A 162 -3.96 -1.38 19.80
CA ALA A 162 -3.50 -2.16 20.94
C ALA A 162 -2.54 -1.37 21.84
N GLU A 163 -1.59 -0.62 21.23
CA GLU A 163 -0.65 0.23 21.96
C GLU A 163 -1.33 1.44 22.62
N LEU A 164 -2.31 2.06 21.96
CA LEU A 164 -3.10 3.14 22.55
C LEU A 164 -3.93 2.68 23.75
N ASP A 165 -4.51 1.48 23.71
CA ASP A 165 -5.22 0.89 24.84
C ASP A 165 -4.25 0.62 26.01
N GLY A 166 -3.06 0.11 25.71
CA GLY A 166 -1.98 -0.06 26.70
C GLY A 166 -1.58 1.26 27.34
N LEU A 167 -1.31 2.28 26.53
CA LEU A 167 -0.93 3.60 27.02
C LEU A 167 -2.02 4.25 27.89
N GLU A 168 -3.27 4.15 27.48
CA GLU A 168 -4.41 4.69 28.25
C GLU A 168 -4.47 4.03 29.64
N ARG A 169 -4.35 2.71 29.70
CA ARG A 169 -4.35 1.94 30.96
C ARG A 169 -3.20 2.35 31.87
N GLU A 170 -1.98 2.45 31.36
CA GLU A 170 -0.83 2.87 32.16
C GLU A 170 -0.96 4.30 32.69
N LEU A 171 -1.51 5.21 31.88
CA LEU A 171 -1.79 6.58 32.33
C LEU A 171 -2.84 6.62 33.46
N ARG A 172 -3.85 5.73 33.44
CA ARG A 172 -4.81 5.61 34.56
C ARG A 172 -4.18 5.05 35.83
N ILE A 173 -3.30 4.07 35.70
CA ILE A 173 -2.54 3.53 36.82
C ILE A 173 -1.71 4.64 37.47
N LYS A 174 -0.99 5.43 36.66
CA LYS A 174 -0.21 6.58 37.16
C LYS A 174 -1.09 7.70 37.69
N ALA A 175 -2.27 7.92 37.16
CA ALA A 175 -3.23 8.87 37.71
C ALA A 175 -3.64 8.50 39.14
N ALA A 176 -3.91 7.22 39.41
CA ALA A 176 -4.23 6.73 40.73
C ALA A 176 -3.02 6.78 41.69
N GLU A 177 -1.84 6.36 41.21
CA GLU A 177 -0.59 6.39 41.99
C GLU A 177 -0.24 7.80 42.47
N PHE A 178 -0.42 8.81 41.63
CA PHE A 178 -0.02 10.19 41.90
C PHE A 178 -1.17 11.08 42.40
N ASP A 179 -2.33 10.51 42.72
CA ASP A 179 -3.49 11.30 43.16
C ASP A 179 -3.27 12.00 44.49
N GLY A 180 -2.41 11.47 45.37
CA GLY A 180 -2.03 12.10 46.61
C GLY A 180 -0.95 13.20 46.52
N ILE A 181 -0.35 13.41 45.35
CA ILE A 181 0.79 14.33 45.17
C ILE A 181 0.26 15.70 44.73
N LEU A 182 0.49 16.74 45.55
CA LEU A 182 0.19 18.13 45.23
C LEU A 182 1.26 18.73 44.32
N LYS A 183 0.83 19.48 43.34
CA LYS A 183 1.67 20.28 42.45
C LYS A 183 1.04 21.63 42.18
N MET A 184 1.84 22.57 41.68
CA MET A 184 1.29 23.82 41.13
C MET A 184 0.73 23.60 39.72
N GLY A 185 -0.50 23.96 39.53
CA GLY A 185 -1.10 24.13 38.20
C GLY A 185 -0.56 25.41 37.54
N ARG A 186 -0.39 25.39 36.21
CA ARG A 186 0.18 26.50 35.45
C ARG A 186 -0.74 26.89 34.30
N THR A 187 -0.86 28.19 34.10
CA THR A 187 -1.54 28.82 32.96
C THR A 187 -0.74 30.00 32.47
N GLN A 188 -0.75 30.27 31.17
CA GLN A 188 -0.07 31.45 30.60
C GLN A 188 1.39 31.59 31.04
N LEU A 189 2.13 30.46 31.11
CA LEU A 189 3.54 30.39 31.52
C LEU A 189 3.84 30.79 32.96
N GLN A 190 2.86 30.84 33.85
CA GLN A 190 2.99 31.22 35.26
C GLN A 190 2.24 30.25 36.19
N ASP A 191 2.60 30.27 37.47
CA ASP A 191 1.92 29.55 38.52
C ASP A 191 0.48 30.05 38.68
N ALA A 192 -0.47 29.14 38.81
CA ALA A 192 -1.88 29.44 39.04
C ALA A 192 -2.35 28.94 40.41
N VAL A 193 -2.94 27.76 40.46
CA VAL A 193 -3.51 27.17 41.66
C VAL A 193 -3.01 25.77 41.93
N PRO A 194 -2.97 25.30 43.19
CA PRO A 194 -2.63 23.91 43.51
C PRO A 194 -3.58 22.93 42.85
N MET A 195 -3.02 21.82 42.38
CA MET A 195 -3.76 20.67 41.82
C MET A 195 -3.05 19.39 42.17
N ARG A 196 -3.69 18.25 41.99
CA ARG A 196 -3.07 16.93 42.16
C ARG A 196 -2.36 16.50 40.88
N LEU A 197 -1.20 15.88 41.00
CA LEU A 197 -0.47 15.34 39.85
C LEU A 197 -1.27 14.27 39.13
N GLY A 198 -2.01 13.43 39.85
CA GLY A 198 -2.92 12.42 39.30
C GLY A 198 -3.95 13.01 38.31
N GLN A 199 -4.43 14.23 38.54
CA GLN A 199 -5.36 14.91 37.63
C GLN A 199 -4.72 15.18 36.26
N THR A 200 -3.42 15.45 36.20
CA THR A 200 -2.69 15.63 34.93
C THR A 200 -2.66 14.33 34.13
N PHE A 201 -2.29 13.20 34.79
CA PHE A 201 -2.27 11.89 34.12
C PHE A 201 -3.68 11.43 33.70
N HIS A 202 -4.68 11.72 34.51
CA HIS A 202 -6.08 11.44 34.16
C HIS A 202 -6.51 12.21 32.89
N ALA A 203 -6.11 13.47 32.75
CA ALA A 203 -6.37 14.26 31.56
C ALA A 203 -5.71 13.64 30.31
N TYR A 204 -4.45 13.19 30.43
CA TYR A 204 -3.76 12.47 29.33
C TYR A 204 -4.45 11.16 28.97
N ALA A 205 -4.83 10.34 29.96
CA ALA A 205 -5.58 9.10 29.72
C ALA A 205 -6.90 9.38 28.97
N THR A 206 -7.61 10.43 29.37
CA THR A 206 -8.86 10.82 28.73
C THR A 206 -8.65 11.26 27.27
N MET A 207 -7.58 11.99 26.99
CA MET A 207 -7.20 12.39 25.63
C MET A 207 -6.91 11.16 24.75
N VAL A 208 -6.04 10.26 25.22
CA VAL A 208 -5.68 9.02 24.49
C VAL A 208 -6.93 8.16 24.26
N LYS A 209 -7.80 8.02 25.25
CA LYS A 209 -9.06 7.28 25.10
C LYS A 209 -9.95 7.86 24.01
N ARG A 210 -10.10 9.18 23.94
CA ARG A 210 -10.87 9.85 22.89
C ARG A 210 -10.28 9.62 21.50
N ASP A 211 -8.97 9.65 21.36
CA ASP A 211 -8.31 9.41 20.09
C ASP A 211 -8.42 7.93 19.67
N TYR A 212 -8.33 7.00 20.60
CA TYR A 212 -8.62 5.58 20.38
C TYR A 212 -10.03 5.37 19.79
N GLU A 213 -11.07 5.96 20.41
CA GLU A 213 -12.45 5.81 19.93
C GLU A 213 -12.64 6.45 18.54
N ARG A 214 -12.06 7.63 18.28
CA ARG A 214 -12.08 8.26 16.96
C ARG A 214 -11.46 7.38 15.87
N LEU A 215 -10.30 6.77 16.16
CA LEU A 215 -9.65 5.85 15.23
C LEU A 215 -10.50 4.61 14.96
N LYS A 216 -11.18 4.08 15.98
CA LYS A 216 -12.14 2.96 15.81
C LYS A 216 -13.33 3.34 14.92
N GLU A 217 -13.86 4.53 15.08
CA GLU A 217 -14.98 5.03 14.27
C GLU A 217 -14.55 5.18 12.82
N VAL A 218 -13.44 5.91 12.57
CA VAL A 218 -12.92 6.15 11.21
C VAL A 218 -12.52 4.83 10.51
N ARG A 219 -12.12 3.81 11.25
CA ARG A 219 -11.82 2.49 10.68
C ARG A 219 -12.95 1.95 9.80
N CYS A 220 -14.20 2.25 10.14
CA CYS A 220 -15.36 1.77 9.39
C CYS A 220 -15.38 2.28 7.94
N GLU A 221 -14.86 3.49 7.70
CA GLU A 221 -14.74 4.07 6.36
C GLU A 221 -13.76 3.31 5.45
N MET A 222 -12.82 2.57 6.05
CA MET A 222 -11.83 1.79 5.30
C MET A 222 -12.40 0.51 4.70
N PHE A 223 -13.57 0.04 5.14
CA PHE A 223 -14.22 -1.17 4.60
C PHE A 223 -14.95 -0.93 3.28
N THR A 224 -15.21 0.33 2.92
CA THR A 224 -15.78 0.68 1.63
C THR A 224 -14.66 1.05 0.66
N VAL A 225 -14.54 0.31 -0.43
CA VAL A 225 -13.52 0.51 -1.46
C VAL A 225 -14.15 0.91 -2.79
N ASN A 226 -13.37 1.54 -3.67
CA ASN A 226 -13.79 1.93 -5.00
C ASN A 226 -13.25 0.99 -6.09
N LEU A 227 -12.80 -0.21 -5.73
CA LEU A 227 -12.30 -1.22 -6.66
C LEU A 227 -13.39 -1.57 -7.69
N GLY A 228 -12.98 -1.61 -8.96
CA GLY A 228 -13.90 -1.78 -10.08
C GLY A 228 -14.49 -0.47 -10.64
N GLY A 229 -14.33 0.66 -9.94
CA GLY A 229 -14.71 1.99 -10.46
C GLY A 229 -13.84 2.44 -11.63
N THR A 230 -12.65 1.90 -11.76
CA THR A 230 -11.62 2.24 -12.75
C THR A 230 -11.20 3.71 -12.72
N ALA A 231 -10.98 4.34 -13.89
CA ALA A 231 -10.36 5.66 -13.98
C ALA A 231 -11.20 6.79 -13.39
N ILE A 232 -12.52 6.76 -13.56
CA ILE A 232 -13.44 7.87 -13.23
C ILE A 232 -14.66 7.45 -12.39
N GLY A 233 -14.66 6.23 -11.86
CA GLY A 233 -15.75 5.73 -11.01
C GLY A 233 -16.95 5.17 -11.74
N THR A 234 -16.90 5.02 -13.06
CA THR A 234 -18.03 4.56 -13.91
C THR A 234 -17.89 3.11 -14.38
N ALA A 235 -16.88 2.38 -13.87
CA ALA A 235 -16.58 1.00 -14.27
C ALA A 235 -16.31 0.83 -15.78
N ILE A 236 -15.79 1.87 -16.44
CA ILE A 236 -15.40 1.79 -17.84
C ILE A 236 -14.34 0.69 -18.03
N ASN A 237 -14.48 -0.12 -19.07
CA ASN A 237 -13.63 -1.28 -19.39
C ASN A 237 -13.70 -2.44 -18.36
N VAL A 238 -14.76 -2.49 -17.56
CA VAL A 238 -15.01 -3.58 -16.62
C VAL A 238 -16.28 -4.33 -17.02
N SER A 239 -16.22 -5.65 -17.08
CA SER A 239 -17.41 -6.47 -17.31
C SER A 239 -18.24 -6.63 -16.03
N PRO A 240 -19.58 -6.75 -16.11
CA PRO A 240 -20.41 -7.07 -14.94
C PRO A 240 -19.95 -8.34 -14.21
N ALA A 241 -19.45 -9.34 -14.93
CA ALA A 241 -18.93 -10.58 -14.36
C ALA A 241 -17.67 -10.35 -13.50
N TYR A 242 -16.83 -9.36 -13.81
CA TYR A 242 -15.68 -8.99 -12.97
C TYR A 242 -16.13 -8.40 -11.63
N LEU A 243 -17.17 -7.56 -11.64
CA LEU A 243 -17.67 -6.91 -10.42
C LEU A 243 -18.41 -7.86 -9.48
N SER A 244 -18.96 -8.97 -10.01
CA SER A 244 -19.71 -9.95 -9.22
C SER A 244 -18.84 -11.09 -8.64
N ASN A 245 -17.58 -11.15 -8.99
CA ASN A 245 -16.59 -12.15 -8.51
C ASN A 245 -15.61 -11.55 -7.53
#